data_a13b1ea4eafafccaa5bb147f3fd0c4c1
#
_entry.id   a13b1ea4eafafccaa5bb147f3fd0c4c1
#
_cell.length_a   1.000
_cell.length_b   1.000
_cell.length_c   1.000
_cell.angle_alpha   90.00
_cell.angle_beta   90.00
_cell.angle_gamma   90.00
#
_symmetry.space_group_name_H-M   'P 1'
#
loop_
_entity.id
_entity.type
_entity.pdbx_description
1 polymer ?
#
loop_
_entity_poly.entity_id
_entity_poly.type
_entity_poly.pdbx_seq_one_letter_code
_entity_poly.pdbx_strand_id
1 'polypeptide(L)'
;MARTPLVSFRPAIRAQVAERVRYLSEIERDLASTLADDPRVPWPERLPLERRVKVLDAATDVVDMRFAKELPFNLDGPGAQRKQHLLERRAELGVRSGELRVHQPDDKRPEVGHGSRRVGVDSGLSASGDPTLGVNVRLTLHDLADPADGYPDYASLEFLPVTARLVFGQDRTRFQLDDAQFVRIASLSPQTAFEHRVSWKGQVGAVHLDDSGCHLCTAFRMSGGGGVALATSGGGLLGWLMTDAQVVSARGLRGIGDAAIRAGFGPSAGLRARLSANASLMFTGEWIWLPFQPTLASYQVGGGLRWRFTDLLALSATGQYVNAGLEGQLGLYLYY
;
A
#
# COMPACT_ATOMS: atom_id res chain seq x y z
N MET A 1 36.62 -21.79 -9.96
CA MET A 1 36.56 -20.70 -8.98
C MET A 1 35.12 -20.54 -8.55
N ALA A 2 34.77 -20.95 -7.33
CA ALA A 2 33.44 -20.72 -6.78
C ALA A 2 33.27 -19.20 -6.54
N ARG A 3 32.32 -18.58 -7.19
CA ARG A 3 31.94 -17.19 -6.89
C ARG A 3 31.31 -17.17 -5.50
N THR A 4 32.00 -16.62 -4.52
CA THR A 4 31.42 -16.31 -3.23
C THR A 4 30.25 -15.35 -3.48
N PRO A 5 29.04 -15.64 -2.99
CA PRO A 5 27.93 -14.71 -3.16
C PRO A 5 28.29 -13.41 -2.44
N LEU A 6 28.36 -12.31 -3.18
CA LEU A 6 28.67 -10.96 -2.66
C LEU A 6 27.55 -10.39 -1.79
N VAL A 7 26.39 -11.01 -1.79
CA VAL A 7 25.22 -10.54 -1.04
C VAL A 7 24.63 -11.71 -0.27
N SER A 8 24.58 -11.61 1.06
CA SER A 8 23.79 -12.51 1.91
C SER A 8 22.44 -11.85 2.19
N PHE A 9 21.36 -12.54 1.88
CA PHE A 9 20.03 -12.06 2.24
C PHE A 9 19.74 -12.35 3.72
N ARG A 10 19.38 -11.32 4.47
CA ARG A 10 18.90 -11.46 5.85
C ARG A 10 17.40 -11.18 5.89
N PRO A 11 16.57 -12.11 6.35
CA PRO A 11 15.13 -11.90 6.47
C PRO A 11 14.83 -10.68 7.33
N ALA A 12 13.87 -9.85 6.92
CA ALA A 12 13.35 -8.78 7.75
C ALA A 12 12.77 -9.36 9.05
N ILE A 13 12.88 -8.64 10.16
CA ILE A 13 12.35 -9.08 11.46
C ILE A 13 10.85 -9.47 11.38
N ARG A 14 10.06 -8.78 10.55
CA ARG A 14 8.65 -9.13 10.31
C ARG A 14 8.49 -10.51 9.68
N ALA A 15 9.35 -10.88 8.74
CA ALA A 15 9.31 -12.20 8.13
C ALA A 15 9.69 -13.29 9.14
N GLN A 16 10.63 -13.00 10.04
CA GLN A 16 11.00 -13.89 11.14
C GLN A 16 9.83 -14.09 12.11
N VAL A 17 9.18 -13.01 12.56
CA VAL A 17 7.98 -13.08 13.40
C VAL A 17 6.87 -13.87 12.71
N ALA A 18 6.58 -13.57 11.45
CA ALA A 18 5.54 -14.26 10.68
C ALA A 18 5.79 -15.78 10.61
N GLU A 19 7.04 -16.21 10.39
CA GLU A 19 7.39 -17.62 10.34
C GLU A 19 7.27 -18.28 11.71
N ARG A 20 7.72 -17.63 12.81
CA ARG A 20 7.58 -18.19 14.16
C ARG A 20 6.12 -18.38 14.56
N VAL A 21 5.28 -17.37 14.32
CA VAL A 21 3.87 -17.43 14.74
C VAL A 21 3.02 -18.33 13.85
N ARG A 22 3.50 -18.70 12.68
CA ARG A 22 2.83 -19.65 11.77
C ARG A 22 2.53 -20.99 12.42
N TYR A 23 3.42 -21.45 13.31
CA TYR A 23 3.31 -22.74 14.00
C TYR A 23 2.63 -22.63 15.37
N LEU A 24 2.12 -21.45 15.74
CA LEU A 24 1.38 -21.22 16.98
C LEU A 24 -0.13 -21.29 16.71
N SER A 25 -0.88 -21.86 17.66
CA SER A 25 -2.34 -21.72 17.69
C SER A 25 -2.74 -20.27 17.97
N GLU A 26 -4.01 -19.92 17.79
CA GLU A 26 -4.53 -18.58 18.08
C GLU A 26 -4.27 -18.17 19.53
N ILE A 27 -4.61 -19.04 20.50
CA ILE A 27 -4.37 -18.83 21.93
C ILE A 27 -2.87 -18.58 22.21
N GLU A 28 -1.98 -19.30 21.56
CA GLU A 28 -0.53 -19.14 21.75
C GLU A 28 0.01 -17.87 21.11
N ARG A 29 -0.59 -17.41 20.01
CA ARG A 29 -0.28 -16.10 19.40
C ARG A 29 -0.67 -14.96 20.33
N ASP A 30 -1.88 -15.04 20.91
CA ASP A 30 -2.37 -14.05 21.88
C ASP A 30 -1.48 -14.04 23.12
N LEU A 31 -1.08 -15.21 23.60
CA LEU A 31 -0.15 -15.32 24.71
C LEU A 31 1.23 -14.75 24.38
N ALA A 32 1.77 -14.99 23.20
CA ALA A 32 3.04 -14.42 22.76
C ALA A 32 2.96 -12.89 22.67
N SER A 33 1.85 -12.34 22.16
CA SER A 33 1.61 -10.89 22.13
C SER A 33 1.54 -10.31 23.54
N THR A 34 0.76 -10.96 24.44
CA THR A 34 0.62 -10.54 25.84
C THR A 34 1.96 -10.56 26.57
N LEU A 35 2.77 -11.62 26.38
CA LEU A 35 4.11 -11.72 26.96
C LEU A 35 5.09 -10.69 26.40
N ALA A 36 4.95 -10.29 25.16
CA ALA A 36 5.74 -9.18 24.60
C ALA A 36 5.40 -7.82 25.22
N ASP A 37 4.15 -7.65 25.69
CA ASP A 37 3.71 -6.44 26.42
C ASP A 37 4.06 -6.49 27.91
N ASP A 38 3.84 -7.64 28.54
CA ASP A 38 4.20 -7.91 29.93
C ASP A 38 4.86 -9.30 30.06
N PRO A 39 6.21 -9.37 30.16
CA PRO A 39 6.93 -10.62 30.31
C PRO A 39 6.63 -11.40 31.60
N ARG A 40 5.93 -10.82 32.58
CA ARG A 40 5.62 -11.42 33.89
C ARG A 40 4.33 -12.22 33.91
N VAL A 41 3.55 -12.17 32.85
CA VAL A 41 2.29 -12.92 32.74
C VAL A 41 2.52 -14.41 33.03
N PRO A 42 1.72 -15.02 33.92
CA PRO A 42 1.90 -16.44 34.27
C PRO A 42 1.55 -17.36 33.10
N TRP A 43 2.14 -18.54 33.11
CA TRP A 43 1.82 -19.58 32.15
C TRP A 43 0.43 -20.14 32.37
N PRO A 44 -0.30 -20.50 31.32
CA PRO A 44 -1.44 -21.40 31.39
C PRO A 44 -0.99 -22.75 31.98
N GLU A 45 -1.71 -23.28 32.97
CA GLU A 45 -1.31 -24.49 33.72
C GLU A 45 -0.98 -25.71 32.85
N ARG A 46 -1.65 -25.86 31.71
CA ARG A 46 -1.52 -27.03 30.82
C ARG A 46 -0.68 -26.79 29.57
N LEU A 47 0.09 -25.72 29.47
CA LEU A 47 0.92 -25.47 28.28
C LEU A 47 2.20 -26.33 28.35
N PRO A 48 2.41 -27.28 27.41
CA PRO A 48 3.60 -28.15 27.37
C PRO A 48 4.90 -27.34 27.24
N LEU A 49 6.00 -27.88 27.75
CA LEU A 49 7.31 -27.20 27.73
C LEU A 49 7.75 -26.75 26.34
N GLU A 50 7.62 -27.62 25.32
CA GLU A 50 7.97 -27.28 23.94
C GLU A 50 7.14 -26.15 23.38
N ARG A 51 5.87 -26.02 23.80
CA ARG A 51 4.99 -24.94 23.38
C ARG A 51 5.37 -23.63 24.07
N ARG A 52 5.75 -23.67 25.37
CA ARG A 52 6.29 -22.51 26.11
C ARG A 52 7.53 -21.95 25.43
N VAL A 53 8.45 -22.83 24.97
CA VAL A 53 9.65 -22.45 24.20
C VAL A 53 9.27 -21.65 22.96
N LYS A 54 8.36 -22.19 22.14
CA LYS A 54 7.91 -21.52 20.89
C LYS A 54 7.24 -20.18 21.16
N VAL A 55 6.42 -20.11 22.20
CA VAL A 55 5.71 -18.87 22.58
C VAL A 55 6.72 -17.79 23.04
N LEU A 56 7.73 -18.13 23.87
CA LEU A 56 8.76 -17.17 24.29
C LEU A 56 9.65 -16.73 23.15
N ASP A 57 10.04 -17.65 22.28
CA ASP A 57 10.82 -17.30 21.09
C ASP A 57 10.04 -16.31 20.21
N ALA A 58 8.73 -16.54 20.03
CA ALA A 58 7.87 -15.62 19.28
C ALA A 58 7.69 -14.28 20.00
N ALA A 59 7.46 -14.27 21.31
CA ALA A 59 7.34 -13.04 22.10
C ALA A 59 8.61 -12.19 22.03
N THR A 60 9.78 -12.83 22.08
CA THR A 60 11.08 -12.13 21.95
C THR A 60 11.22 -11.47 20.58
N ASP A 61 10.90 -12.20 19.49
CA ASP A 61 10.95 -11.64 18.13
C ASP A 61 9.91 -10.51 17.95
N VAL A 62 8.75 -10.60 18.62
CA VAL A 62 7.74 -9.51 18.64
C VAL A 62 8.28 -8.26 19.34
N VAL A 63 8.99 -8.40 20.46
CA VAL A 63 9.65 -7.28 21.12
C VAL A 63 10.71 -6.68 20.20
N ASP A 64 11.54 -7.49 19.56
CA ASP A 64 12.54 -7.03 18.59
C ASP A 64 11.91 -6.25 17.43
N MET A 65 10.74 -6.68 16.96
CA MET A 65 10.00 -6.01 15.90
C MET A 65 9.38 -4.68 16.37
N ARG A 66 8.71 -4.67 17.53
CA ARG A 66 8.02 -3.48 18.06
C ARG A 66 9.00 -2.38 18.47
N PHE A 67 10.14 -2.76 19.03
CA PHE A 67 11.17 -1.85 19.53
C PHE A 67 12.41 -1.76 18.62
N ALA A 68 12.29 -2.14 17.36
CA ALA A 68 13.42 -2.19 16.41
C ALA A 68 14.17 -0.86 16.27
N LYS A 69 13.51 0.28 16.47
CA LYS A 69 14.14 1.60 16.43
C LYS A 69 14.81 2.01 17.75
N GLU A 70 14.35 1.45 18.86
CA GLU A 70 14.82 1.78 20.21
C GLU A 70 16.00 0.91 20.63
N LEU A 71 15.86 -0.40 20.46
CA LEU A 71 16.82 -1.41 20.96
C LEU A 71 18.28 -1.16 20.59
N PRO A 72 18.63 -0.66 19.38
CA PRO A 72 20.03 -0.41 19.03
C PRO A 72 20.66 0.78 19.78
N PHE A 73 19.84 1.69 20.32
CA PHE A 73 20.31 2.97 20.88
C PHE A 73 19.98 3.17 22.36
N ASN A 74 19.10 2.33 22.93
CA ASN A 74 18.65 2.45 24.32
C ASN A 74 18.63 1.07 24.99
N LEU A 75 19.77 0.69 25.57
CA LEU A 75 19.95 -0.62 26.21
C LEU A 75 19.21 -0.75 27.56
N ASP A 76 18.81 0.36 28.17
CA ASP A 76 18.06 0.41 29.42
C ASP A 76 16.59 0.78 29.22
N GLY A 77 16.15 0.89 27.97
CA GLY A 77 14.80 1.25 27.60
C GLY A 77 13.77 0.15 27.85
N PRO A 78 12.49 0.50 27.74
CA PRO A 78 11.39 -0.46 27.97
C PRO A 78 11.48 -1.71 27.09
N GLY A 79 11.91 -1.57 25.85
CA GLY A 79 12.09 -2.69 24.91
C GLY A 79 13.21 -3.62 25.35
N ALA A 80 14.35 -3.07 25.79
CA ALA A 80 15.49 -3.84 26.27
C ALA A 80 15.16 -4.59 27.56
N GLN A 81 14.48 -3.95 28.51
CA GLN A 81 14.05 -4.57 29.75
C GLN A 81 13.06 -5.73 29.50
N ARG A 82 12.06 -5.56 28.62
CA ARG A 82 11.14 -6.62 28.24
C ARG A 82 11.88 -7.80 27.61
N LYS A 83 12.78 -7.53 26.68
CA LYS A 83 13.61 -8.55 26.04
C LYS A 83 14.43 -9.31 27.03
N GLN A 84 15.09 -8.62 27.97
CA GLN A 84 15.90 -9.24 29.03
C GLN A 84 15.06 -10.22 29.86
N HIS A 85 13.88 -9.80 30.34
CA HIS A 85 13.00 -10.69 31.11
C HIS A 85 12.51 -11.90 30.32
N LEU A 86 12.19 -11.72 29.01
CA LEU A 86 11.83 -12.86 28.17
C LEU A 86 12.97 -13.84 27.99
N LEU A 87 14.20 -13.35 27.80
CA LEU A 87 15.39 -14.18 27.69
C LEU A 87 15.71 -14.93 28.99
N GLU A 88 15.55 -14.30 30.16
CA GLU A 88 15.69 -14.94 31.48
C GLU A 88 14.68 -16.09 31.63
N ARG A 89 13.39 -15.81 31.41
CA ARG A 89 12.34 -16.86 31.43
C ARG A 89 12.61 -17.97 30.42
N ARG A 90 13.18 -17.60 29.26
CA ARG A 90 13.55 -18.56 28.22
C ARG A 90 14.68 -19.48 28.66
N ALA A 91 15.68 -18.91 29.35
CA ALA A 91 16.82 -19.66 29.90
C ALA A 91 16.38 -20.66 30.99
N GLU A 92 15.42 -20.28 31.83
CA GLU A 92 14.87 -21.16 32.89
C GLU A 92 14.27 -22.46 32.36
N LEU A 93 13.81 -22.46 31.11
CA LEU A 93 13.24 -23.67 30.50
C LEU A 93 14.29 -24.76 30.18
N GLY A 94 15.58 -24.42 30.15
CA GLY A 94 16.68 -25.40 29.96
C GLY A 94 16.70 -26.12 28.59
N VAL A 95 15.87 -25.68 27.63
CA VAL A 95 15.74 -26.32 26.32
C VAL A 95 16.26 -25.35 25.22
N ARG A 96 17.00 -25.88 24.25
CA ARG A 96 17.48 -25.06 23.12
C ARG A 96 16.33 -24.68 22.18
N SER A 97 16.37 -23.46 21.65
CA SER A 97 15.46 -23.05 20.55
C SER A 97 15.81 -23.82 19.29
N GLY A 98 14.79 -24.23 18.54
CA GLY A 98 14.98 -24.76 17.19
C GLY A 98 15.52 -23.67 16.25
N GLU A 99 16.26 -24.08 15.23
CA GLU A 99 16.72 -23.18 14.18
C GLU A 99 15.51 -22.55 13.47
N LEU A 100 15.47 -21.21 13.37
CA LEU A 100 14.47 -20.50 12.61
C LEU A 100 14.89 -20.49 11.13
N ARG A 101 14.21 -21.25 10.31
CA ARG A 101 14.36 -21.18 8.85
C ARG A 101 13.21 -20.37 8.27
N VAL A 102 13.49 -19.14 7.94
CA VAL A 102 12.51 -18.28 7.27
C VAL A 102 12.48 -18.66 5.80
N HIS A 103 11.35 -19.21 5.38
CA HIS A 103 11.13 -19.48 3.97
C HIS A 103 10.93 -18.15 3.25
N GLN A 104 11.78 -17.91 2.25
CA GLN A 104 11.66 -16.75 1.38
C GLN A 104 11.16 -17.23 0.04
N PRO A 105 9.97 -16.78 -0.36
CA PRO A 105 9.47 -17.05 -1.69
C PRO A 105 10.42 -16.44 -2.73
N ASP A 106 10.76 -17.19 -3.77
CA ASP A 106 11.64 -16.71 -4.84
C ASP A 106 11.10 -15.49 -5.56
N ASP A 107 9.76 -15.33 -5.61
CA ASP A 107 9.05 -14.18 -6.16
C ASP A 107 9.24 -12.87 -5.35
N LYS A 108 9.83 -12.92 -4.15
CA LYS A 108 10.10 -11.73 -3.32
C LYS A 108 11.52 -11.19 -3.44
N ARG A 109 12.35 -11.78 -4.27
CA ARG A 109 13.70 -11.26 -4.53
C ARG A 109 13.60 -10.01 -5.41
N PRO A 110 14.32 -8.92 -5.09
CA PRO A 110 14.27 -7.69 -5.90
C PRO A 110 14.63 -7.89 -7.37
N GLU A 111 15.53 -8.85 -7.66
CA GLU A 111 16.00 -9.15 -9.01
C GLU A 111 14.97 -9.83 -9.92
N VAL A 112 13.88 -10.36 -9.37
CA VAL A 112 12.78 -10.95 -10.17
C VAL A 112 11.66 -9.95 -10.45
N GLY A 113 11.78 -8.72 -9.92
CA GLY A 113 10.81 -7.66 -10.15
C GLY A 113 10.74 -7.24 -11.62
N HIS A 114 9.57 -6.80 -12.04
CA HIS A 114 9.43 -6.14 -13.35
C HIS A 114 10.24 -4.84 -13.39
N GLY A 115 10.50 -4.29 -14.58
CA GLY A 115 11.13 -2.98 -14.73
C GLY A 115 10.38 -1.89 -13.96
N SER A 116 11.11 -0.98 -13.32
CA SER A 116 10.53 0.07 -12.48
C SER A 116 9.89 1.20 -13.29
N ARG A 117 10.27 1.32 -14.57
CA ARG A 117 9.70 2.30 -15.50
C ARG A 117 8.55 1.68 -16.27
N ARG A 118 7.55 2.50 -16.58
CA ARG A 118 6.39 2.06 -17.35
C ARG A 118 6.01 3.12 -18.37
N VAL A 119 5.77 2.67 -19.60
CA VAL A 119 5.10 3.45 -20.64
C VAL A 119 3.88 2.66 -21.10
N GLY A 120 2.78 3.33 -21.31
CA GLY A 120 1.55 2.71 -21.81
C GLY A 120 0.81 3.59 -22.78
N VAL A 121 0.04 2.95 -23.62
CA VAL A 121 -0.98 3.57 -24.45
C VAL A 121 -2.32 3.01 -24.06
N ASP A 122 -3.32 3.86 -24.01
CA ASP A 122 -4.70 3.44 -23.68
C ASP A 122 -5.70 4.09 -24.63
N SER A 123 -6.84 3.44 -24.78
CA SER A 123 -7.99 3.94 -25.51
C SER A 123 -9.25 3.67 -24.73
N GLY A 124 -10.26 4.51 -24.87
CA GLY A 124 -11.48 4.37 -24.10
C GLY A 124 -12.52 5.42 -24.39
N LEU A 125 -13.36 5.66 -23.39
CA LEU A 125 -14.42 6.66 -23.43
C LEU A 125 -14.26 7.62 -22.25
N SER A 126 -14.42 8.90 -22.50
CA SER A 126 -14.50 9.95 -21.48
C SER A 126 -15.87 9.92 -20.77
N ALA A 127 -16.02 10.71 -19.72
CA ALA A 127 -17.30 10.88 -19.01
C ALA A 127 -18.44 11.41 -19.89
N SER A 128 -18.12 12.13 -20.96
CA SER A 128 -19.09 12.58 -21.98
C SER A 128 -19.39 11.53 -23.05
N GLY A 129 -18.74 10.37 -23.01
CA GLY A 129 -18.88 9.32 -24.03
C GLY A 129 -17.99 9.52 -25.26
N ASP A 130 -17.16 10.56 -25.28
CA ASP A 130 -16.25 10.81 -26.40
C ASP A 130 -15.11 9.78 -26.41
N PRO A 131 -14.68 9.27 -27.58
CA PRO A 131 -13.52 8.41 -27.69
C PRO A 131 -12.24 9.11 -27.18
N THR A 132 -11.35 8.32 -26.58
CA THR A 132 -10.06 8.82 -26.05
C THR A 132 -8.90 7.96 -26.51
N LEU A 133 -7.74 8.61 -26.69
CA LEU A 133 -6.45 7.94 -26.86
C LEU A 133 -5.45 8.56 -25.89
N GLY A 134 -4.90 7.75 -25.00
CA GLY A 134 -4.06 8.19 -23.90
C GLY A 134 -2.65 7.64 -23.94
N VAL A 135 -1.77 8.33 -23.21
CA VAL A 135 -0.42 7.90 -22.90
C VAL A 135 -0.23 7.95 -21.40
N ASN A 136 0.32 6.89 -20.84
CA ASN A 136 0.66 6.77 -19.43
C ASN A 136 2.16 6.53 -19.30
N VAL A 137 2.82 7.35 -18.49
CA VAL A 137 4.27 7.23 -18.23
C VAL A 137 4.49 7.24 -16.73
N ARG A 138 5.36 6.37 -16.25
CA ARG A 138 5.86 6.38 -14.87
C ARG A 138 7.37 6.16 -14.91
N LEU A 139 8.12 7.05 -14.25
CA LEU A 139 9.59 7.00 -14.34
C LEU A 139 10.21 6.02 -13.37
N THR A 140 9.59 5.77 -12.20
CA THR A 140 10.17 4.83 -11.22
C THR A 140 9.14 4.17 -10.34
N LEU A 141 9.51 2.95 -9.92
CA LEU A 141 8.92 2.07 -8.92
C LEU A 141 7.60 1.44 -9.36
N HIS A 142 6.67 1.22 -8.44
CA HIS A 142 5.48 0.39 -8.67
C HIS A 142 4.23 0.96 -8.02
N ASP A 143 3.07 0.62 -8.56
CA ASP A 143 1.76 0.86 -7.94
C ASP A 143 1.20 -0.44 -7.31
N LEU A 144 0.11 -0.31 -6.55
CA LEU A 144 -0.52 -1.46 -5.86
C LEU A 144 -1.15 -2.48 -6.83
N ALA A 145 -1.43 -2.10 -8.06
CA ALA A 145 -2.01 -2.98 -9.07
C ALA A 145 -0.95 -3.71 -9.90
N ASP A 146 0.30 -3.26 -9.87
CA ASP A 146 1.40 -3.95 -10.55
C ASP A 146 1.64 -5.36 -9.96
N PRO A 147 2.20 -6.28 -10.71
CA PRO A 147 2.67 -7.56 -10.17
C PRO A 147 3.62 -7.32 -9.00
N ALA A 148 3.42 -8.07 -7.93
CA ALA A 148 4.16 -7.86 -6.68
C ALA A 148 5.50 -8.59 -6.60
N ASP A 149 5.92 -9.25 -7.71
CA ASP A 149 7.21 -9.93 -7.77
C ASP A 149 8.33 -8.90 -7.59
N GLY A 150 9.24 -9.16 -6.64
CA GLY A 150 10.35 -8.28 -6.32
C GLY A 150 9.99 -6.97 -5.60
N TYR A 151 8.73 -6.68 -5.38
CA TYR A 151 8.25 -5.44 -4.75
C TYR A 151 7.48 -5.69 -3.45
N PRO A 152 7.37 -4.69 -2.54
CA PRO A 152 6.55 -4.79 -1.35
C PRO A 152 5.05 -4.94 -1.68
N ASP A 153 4.40 -5.93 -1.06
CA ASP A 153 2.98 -6.23 -1.30
C ASP A 153 2.01 -5.11 -0.89
N TYR A 154 2.39 -4.31 0.09
CA TYR A 154 1.51 -3.37 0.79
C TYR A 154 1.97 -1.92 0.68
N ALA A 155 2.89 -1.64 -0.23
CA ALA A 155 3.36 -0.28 -0.48
C ALA A 155 3.32 0.03 -1.97
N SER A 156 3.11 1.28 -2.30
CA SER A 156 3.35 1.82 -3.63
C SER A 156 4.16 3.09 -3.52
N LEU A 157 5.01 3.30 -4.49
CA LEU A 157 5.77 4.52 -4.63
C LEU A 157 5.97 4.80 -6.11
N GLU A 158 5.43 5.91 -6.56
CA GLU A 158 5.54 6.36 -7.94
C GLU A 158 6.16 7.75 -7.98
N PHE A 159 7.20 7.91 -8.77
CA PHE A 159 7.75 9.22 -9.09
C PHE A 159 7.39 9.57 -10.52
N LEU A 160 6.90 10.79 -10.71
CA LEU A 160 6.48 11.36 -11.97
C LEU A 160 5.56 10.43 -12.79
N PRO A 161 4.50 9.86 -12.18
CA PRO A 161 3.44 9.28 -12.99
C PRO A 161 2.71 10.41 -13.73
N VAL A 162 2.60 10.27 -15.04
CA VAL A 162 1.92 11.21 -15.93
C VAL A 162 0.94 10.46 -16.80
N THR A 163 -0.29 10.93 -16.86
CA THR A 163 -1.31 10.43 -17.79
C THR A 163 -1.89 11.62 -18.54
N ALA A 164 -1.86 11.52 -19.84
CA ALA A 164 -2.42 12.54 -20.74
C ALA A 164 -3.18 11.85 -21.87
N ARG A 165 -4.24 12.47 -22.37
CA ARG A 165 -5.06 11.93 -23.44
C ARG A 165 -5.49 12.96 -24.46
N LEU A 166 -5.82 12.48 -25.64
CA LEU A 166 -6.61 13.18 -26.63
C LEU A 166 -8.07 12.73 -26.49
N VAL A 167 -8.99 13.68 -26.40
CA VAL A 167 -10.43 13.44 -26.36
C VAL A 167 -11.02 13.91 -27.66
N PHE A 168 -11.67 13.01 -28.41
CA PHE A 168 -12.22 13.25 -29.75
C PHE A 168 -13.69 13.64 -29.63
N GLY A 169 -13.96 14.86 -29.22
CA GLY A 169 -15.33 15.40 -29.16
C GLY A 169 -15.91 15.69 -30.54
N GLN A 170 -17.22 15.89 -30.59
CA GLN A 170 -17.95 16.12 -31.85
C GLN A 170 -17.45 17.33 -32.63
N ASP A 171 -17.12 18.43 -31.93
CA ASP A 171 -16.72 19.68 -32.57
C ASP A 171 -15.21 19.85 -32.70
N ARG A 172 -14.46 19.27 -31.78
CA ARG A 172 -12.99 19.42 -31.71
C ARG A 172 -12.32 18.31 -30.92
N THR A 173 -11.11 18.01 -31.33
CA THR A 173 -10.17 17.22 -30.50
C THR A 173 -9.53 18.13 -29.48
N ARG A 174 -9.44 17.67 -28.21
CA ARG A 174 -8.77 18.39 -27.13
C ARG A 174 -7.69 17.53 -26.47
N PHE A 175 -6.62 18.18 -26.11
CA PHE A 175 -5.60 17.57 -25.22
C PHE A 175 -6.02 17.76 -23.77
N GLN A 176 -5.88 16.72 -22.97
CA GLN A 176 -6.19 16.72 -21.54
C GLN A 176 -5.04 16.09 -20.76
N LEU A 177 -4.51 16.81 -19.79
CA LEU A 177 -3.60 16.28 -18.79
C LEU A 177 -4.45 15.74 -17.62
N ASP A 178 -4.59 14.43 -17.53
CA ASP A 178 -5.44 13.83 -16.48
C ASP A 178 -4.79 13.89 -15.13
N ASP A 179 -3.50 13.52 -15.08
CA ASP A 179 -2.74 13.37 -13.85
C ASP A 179 -1.25 13.54 -14.14
N ALA A 180 -0.57 14.35 -13.36
CA ALA A 180 0.89 14.51 -13.40
C ALA A 180 1.39 14.75 -11.97
N GLN A 181 1.78 13.69 -11.29
CA GLN A 181 2.23 13.77 -9.90
C GLN A 181 3.75 13.86 -9.82
N PHE A 182 4.27 14.66 -8.91
CA PHE A 182 5.69 14.61 -8.53
C PHE A 182 5.98 13.31 -7.78
N VAL A 183 5.09 12.99 -6.84
CA VAL A 183 5.17 11.75 -6.06
C VAL A 183 3.78 11.29 -5.67
N ARG A 184 3.57 9.98 -5.74
CA ARG A 184 2.43 9.27 -5.16
C ARG A 184 2.95 8.12 -4.33
N ILE A 185 2.53 8.07 -3.06
CA ILE A 185 2.99 7.06 -2.11
C ILE A 185 1.81 6.50 -1.33
N ALA A 186 1.84 5.20 -1.10
CA ALA A 186 0.98 4.56 -0.12
C ALA A 186 1.79 3.52 0.66
N SER A 187 1.60 3.52 1.96
CA SER A 187 2.18 2.53 2.88
C SER A 187 1.05 1.92 3.68
N LEU A 188 0.58 0.79 3.20
CA LEU A 188 -0.47 0.03 3.85
C LEU A 188 0.18 -0.92 4.84
N SER A 189 -0.26 -0.86 6.08
CA SER A 189 0.23 -1.73 7.16
C SER A 189 -0.94 -2.57 7.65
N PRO A 190 -1.14 -3.79 7.09
CA PRO A 190 -2.22 -4.65 7.52
C PRO A 190 -2.13 -4.93 9.02
N GLN A 191 -3.26 -4.79 9.71
CA GLN A 191 -3.34 -5.07 11.14
C GLN A 191 -3.12 -6.55 11.39
N THR A 192 -2.33 -6.88 12.40
CA THR A 192 -2.10 -8.24 12.88
C THR A 192 -2.23 -8.27 14.40
N ALA A 193 -2.29 -9.46 15.00
CA ALA A 193 -2.27 -9.59 16.46
C ALA A 193 -0.99 -8.99 17.11
N PHE A 194 0.07 -8.79 16.34
CA PHE A 194 1.37 -8.34 16.85
C PHE A 194 1.72 -6.91 16.47
N GLU A 195 1.04 -6.32 15.48
CA GLU A 195 1.38 -5.00 14.95
C GLU A 195 0.12 -4.23 14.58
N HIS A 196 -0.03 -3.06 15.22
CA HIS A 196 -1.11 -2.12 14.97
C HIS A 196 -0.51 -0.80 14.47
N ARG A 197 -0.22 -0.73 13.17
CA ARG A 197 0.31 0.48 12.54
C ARG A 197 -0.74 1.19 11.73
N VAL A 198 -0.66 2.51 11.72
CA VAL A 198 -1.47 3.34 10.84
C VAL A 198 -0.97 3.16 9.40
N SER A 199 -1.89 2.85 8.51
CA SER A 199 -1.70 2.93 7.07
C SER A 199 -1.81 4.39 6.64
N TRP A 200 -1.03 4.82 5.66
CA TRP A 200 -1.07 6.19 5.19
C TRP A 200 -0.79 6.28 3.69
N LYS A 201 -1.26 7.36 3.07
CA LYS A 201 -0.97 7.70 1.68
C LYS A 201 -0.75 9.20 1.53
N GLY A 202 -0.10 9.58 0.44
CA GLY A 202 0.11 10.98 0.09
C GLY A 202 0.44 11.13 -1.38
N GLN A 203 0.06 12.28 -1.95
CA GLN A 203 0.40 12.64 -3.31
C GLN A 203 0.44 14.15 -3.48
N VAL A 204 1.26 14.58 -4.43
CA VAL A 204 1.39 15.99 -4.81
C VAL A 204 1.66 16.11 -6.29
N GLY A 205 0.89 16.97 -6.98
CA GLY A 205 1.03 17.17 -8.42
C GLY A 205 -0.14 17.91 -9.05
N ALA A 206 -0.28 17.79 -10.35
CA ALA A 206 -1.38 18.35 -11.13
C ALA A 206 -2.42 17.29 -11.46
N VAL A 207 -3.69 17.67 -11.46
CA VAL A 207 -4.83 16.82 -11.79
C VAL A 207 -5.81 17.56 -12.69
N HIS A 208 -6.54 16.80 -13.49
CA HIS A 208 -7.68 17.34 -14.22
C HIS A 208 -8.89 17.47 -13.29
N LEU A 209 -9.58 18.61 -13.39
CA LEU A 209 -10.86 18.85 -12.75
C LEU A 209 -11.88 19.24 -13.80
N ASP A 210 -13.06 18.66 -13.70
CA ASP A 210 -14.24 19.05 -14.47
C ASP A 210 -15.47 18.95 -13.58
N ASP A 211 -15.83 20.11 -13.00
CA ASP A 211 -16.99 20.23 -12.13
C ASP A 211 -17.61 21.65 -12.25
N SER A 212 -18.69 21.87 -11.52
CA SER A 212 -19.42 23.16 -11.54
C SER A 212 -18.59 24.37 -11.11
N GLY A 213 -17.46 24.17 -10.47
CA GLY A 213 -16.58 25.24 -9.99
C GLY A 213 -15.28 25.39 -10.77
N CYS A 214 -14.99 24.45 -11.67
CA CYS A 214 -13.80 24.49 -12.53
C CYS A 214 -14.00 23.59 -13.75
N HIS A 215 -14.40 24.15 -14.88
CA HIS A 215 -14.64 23.39 -16.09
C HIS A 215 -13.34 23.15 -16.87
N LEU A 216 -12.98 21.88 -17.11
CA LEU A 216 -11.77 21.45 -17.83
C LEU A 216 -10.47 22.09 -17.32
N CYS A 217 -10.31 22.18 -16.00
CA CYS A 217 -9.15 22.81 -15.39
C CYS A 217 -8.02 21.82 -15.14
N THR A 218 -6.78 22.27 -15.31
CA THR A 218 -5.61 21.65 -14.67
C THR A 218 -5.35 22.33 -13.34
N ALA A 219 -5.42 21.57 -12.27
CA ALA A 219 -5.28 22.06 -10.91
C ALA A 219 -4.07 21.41 -10.21
N PHE A 220 -3.37 22.17 -9.39
CA PHE A 220 -2.42 21.61 -8.45
C PHE A 220 -3.18 20.98 -7.28
N ARG A 221 -2.83 19.76 -6.92
CA ARG A 221 -3.41 19.03 -5.79
C ARG A 221 -2.32 18.51 -4.86
N MET A 222 -2.54 18.70 -3.58
CA MET A 222 -1.82 18.01 -2.52
C MET A 222 -2.85 17.29 -1.67
N SER A 223 -2.67 16.00 -1.46
CA SER A 223 -3.56 15.20 -0.61
C SER A 223 -2.81 14.14 0.16
N GLY A 224 -3.40 13.72 1.27
CA GLY A 224 -2.89 12.65 2.10
C GLY A 224 -3.98 12.11 3.01
N GLY A 225 -3.75 10.91 3.50
CA GLY A 225 -4.70 10.26 4.40
C GLY A 225 -4.04 9.22 5.30
N GLY A 226 -4.79 8.85 6.33
CA GLY A 226 -4.39 7.82 7.28
C GLY A 226 -5.57 6.94 7.68
N GLY A 227 -5.28 5.70 8.05
CA GLY A 227 -6.32 4.75 8.43
C GLY A 227 -5.79 3.35 8.71
N VAL A 228 -6.60 2.37 8.43
CA VAL A 228 -6.31 0.96 8.72
C VAL A 228 -6.33 0.13 7.43
N ALA A 229 -5.54 -0.93 7.42
CA ALA A 229 -5.57 -1.94 6.37
C ALA A 229 -5.70 -3.33 6.98
N LEU A 230 -6.29 -4.25 6.24
CA LEU A 230 -6.43 -5.67 6.56
C LEU A 230 -5.98 -6.48 5.35
N ALA A 231 -5.32 -7.60 5.59
CA ALA A 231 -4.96 -8.52 4.52
C ALA A 231 -5.19 -9.97 4.95
N THR A 232 -5.51 -10.82 3.99
CA THR A 232 -5.50 -12.27 4.21
C THR A 232 -4.08 -12.79 4.36
N SER A 233 -3.92 -13.91 5.04
CA SER A 233 -2.66 -14.65 5.11
C SER A 233 -2.20 -14.99 3.69
N GLY A 234 -0.98 -14.52 3.31
CA GLY A 234 -0.47 -14.64 1.94
C GLY A 234 -0.76 -13.45 1.02
N GLY A 235 -1.46 -12.41 1.48
CA GLY A 235 -1.62 -11.14 0.74
C GLY A 235 -2.50 -11.20 -0.49
N GLY A 236 -3.28 -12.29 -0.67
CA GLY A 236 -4.18 -12.44 -1.82
C GLY A 236 -5.30 -11.40 -1.85
N LEU A 237 -5.80 -10.99 -0.69
CA LEU A 237 -6.79 -9.93 -0.55
C LEU A 237 -6.25 -8.87 0.42
N LEU A 238 -6.34 -7.61 0.03
CA LEU A 238 -5.93 -6.45 0.81
C LEU A 238 -7.03 -5.40 0.75
N GLY A 239 -7.58 -5.04 1.90
CA GLY A 239 -8.56 -3.97 2.04
C GLY A 239 -8.02 -2.84 2.92
N TRP A 240 -8.46 -1.61 2.66
CA TRP A 240 -8.12 -0.46 3.51
C TRP A 240 -9.28 0.52 3.62
N LEU A 241 -9.31 1.22 4.74
CA LEU A 241 -10.22 2.33 5.01
C LEU A 241 -9.42 3.48 5.61
N MET A 242 -9.54 4.68 5.04
CA MET A 242 -8.79 5.86 5.43
C MET A 242 -9.68 7.10 5.52
N THR A 243 -9.19 8.09 6.24
CA THR A 243 -9.68 9.46 6.15
C THR A 243 -8.64 10.27 5.39
N ASP A 244 -9.08 10.93 4.34
CA ASP A 244 -8.25 11.74 3.45
C ASP A 244 -8.51 13.22 3.68
N ALA A 245 -7.50 14.02 3.43
CA ALA A 245 -7.59 15.46 3.32
C ALA A 245 -6.90 15.92 2.03
N GLN A 246 -7.43 16.94 1.39
CA GLN A 246 -6.83 17.51 0.19
C GLN A 246 -6.95 19.02 0.14
N VAL A 247 -5.98 19.62 -0.55
CA VAL A 247 -6.02 21.02 -0.98
C VAL A 247 -5.78 21.04 -2.48
N VAL A 248 -6.63 21.81 -3.18
CA VAL A 248 -6.59 21.95 -4.63
C VAL A 248 -6.57 23.43 -4.99
N SER A 249 -5.72 23.81 -5.95
CA SER A 249 -5.63 25.18 -6.44
C SER A 249 -5.52 25.22 -7.97
N ALA A 250 -6.32 26.05 -8.61
CA ALA A 250 -6.25 26.27 -10.05
C ALA A 250 -6.66 27.70 -10.39
N ARG A 251 -6.14 28.23 -11.52
CA ARG A 251 -6.58 29.52 -12.04
C ARG A 251 -8.07 29.42 -12.43
N GLY A 252 -8.89 30.32 -11.90
CA GLY A 252 -10.33 30.33 -12.16
C GLY A 252 -11.16 29.34 -11.36
N LEU A 253 -10.54 28.59 -10.44
CA LEU A 253 -11.24 27.69 -9.53
C LEU A 253 -12.14 28.52 -8.59
N ARG A 254 -13.41 28.14 -8.49
CA ARG A 254 -14.29 28.63 -7.44
C ARG A 254 -14.02 27.88 -6.15
N GLY A 255 -13.45 28.58 -5.18
CA GLY A 255 -12.96 28.00 -3.93
C GLY A 255 -13.52 28.68 -2.70
N ILE A 256 -12.76 28.71 -1.63
CA ILE A 256 -13.13 29.32 -0.34
C ILE A 256 -13.07 30.84 -0.50
N GLY A 257 -14.22 31.50 -0.40
CA GLY A 257 -14.34 32.92 -0.69
C GLY A 257 -13.87 33.24 -2.11
N ASP A 258 -13.05 34.28 -2.25
CA ASP A 258 -12.45 34.70 -3.52
C ASP A 258 -11.14 34.00 -3.86
N ALA A 259 -10.69 33.10 -2.98
CA ALA A 259 -9.46 32.32 -3.19
C ALA A 259 -9.67 31.21 -4.21
N ALA A 260 -8.71 31.05 -5.12
CA ALA A 260 -8.67 29.96 -6.09
C ALA A 260 -8.17 28.64 -5.44
N ILE A 261 -8.65 28.34 -4.23
CA ILE A 261 -8.24 27.22 -3.40
C ILE A 261 -9.48 26.50 -2.88
N ARG A 262 -9.48 25.18 -2.99
CA ARG A 262 -10.43 24.29 -2.32
C ARG A 262 -9.71 23.44 -1.31
N ALA A 263 -10.31 23.23 -0.15
CA ALA A 263 -9.87 22.29 0.85
C ALA A 263 -11.03 21.37 1.26
N GLY A 264 -10.74 20.12 1.50
CA GLY A 264 -11.74 19.16 1.90
C GLY A 264 -11.16 17.94 2.57
N PHE A 265 -12.04 17.15 3.15
CA PHE A 265 -11.68 15.89 3.78
C PHE A 265 -12.83 14.89 3.69
N GLY A 266 -12.52 13.61 3.84
CA GLY A 266 -13.54 12.58 3.81
C GLY A 266 -12.99 11.17 3.80
N PRO A 267 -13.86 10.16 3.79
CA PRO A 267 -13.45 8.77 3.76
C PRO A 267 -12.98 8.33 2.37
N SER A 268 -12.01 7.41 2.38
CA SER A 268 -11.64 6.61 1.22
C SER A 268 -11.48 5.16 1.60
N ALA A 269 -11.76 4.28 0.66
CA ALA A 269 -11.62 2.84 0.83
C ALA A 269 -11.04 2.21 -0.44
N GLY A 270 -10.45 1.04 -0.29
CA GLY A 270 -10.03 0.27 -1.43
C GLY A 270 -9.91 -1.22 -1.11
N LEU A 271 -9.93 -1.99 -2.16
CA LEU A 271 -9.80 -3.44 -2.14
C LEU A 271 -8.93 -3.87 -3.31
N ARG A 272 -7.89 -4.64 -3.04
CA ARG A 272 -7.09 -5.31 -4.06
C ARG A 272 -7.21 -6.82 -3.88
N ALA A 273 -7.57 -7.52 -4.93
CA ALA A 273 -7.54 -8.96 -5.02
C ALA A 273 -6.45 -9.39 -6.01
N ARG A 274 -5.52 -10.22 -5.58
CA ARG A 274 -4.54 -10.88 -6.43
C ARG A 274 -5.17 -12.16 -6.97
N LEU A 275 -5.51 -12.17 -8.25
CA LEU A 275 -6.18 -13.31 -8.91
C LEU A 275 -5.17 -14.41 -9.26
N SER A 276 -3.94 -14.00 -9.59
CA SER A 276 -2.78 -14.87 -9.82
C SER A 276 -1.48 -14.10 -9.58
N ALA A 277 -0.32 -14.73 -9.78
CA ALA A 277 0.97 -14.03 -9.76
C ALA A 277 1.02 -12.87 -10.77
N ASN A 278 0.29 -12.98 -11.88
CA ASN A 278 0.33 -12.04 -12.99
C ASN A 278 -0.93 -11.17 -13.12
N ALA A 279 -1.96 -11.39 -12.31
CA ALA A 279 -3.23 -10.68 -12.45
C ALA A 279 -3.71 -10.12 -11.11
N SER A 280 -4.08 -8.85 -11.10
CA SER A 280 -4.66 -8.16 -9.95
C SER A 280 -5.91 -7.39 -10.33
N LEU A 281 -6.89 -7.39 -9.45
CA LEU A 281 -8.10 -6.60 -9.51
C LEU A 281 -8.07 -5.61 -8.36
N MET A 282 -8.37 -4.34 -8.63
CA MET A 282 -8.38 -3.29 -7.62
C MET A 282 -9.65 -2.45 -7.74
N PHE A 283 -10.25 -2.13 -6.61
CA PHE A 283 -11.35 -1.17 -6.48
C PHE A 283 -10.97 -0.09 -5.49
N THR A 284 -11.35 1.14 -5.77
CA THR A 284 -11.14 2.29 -4.89
C THR A 284 -12.35 3.19 -4.90
N GLY A 285 -12.62 3.81 -3.75
CA GLY A 285 -13.64 4.82 -3.60
C GLY A 285 -13.15 5.94 -2.69
N GLU A 286 -13.52 7.15 -3.05
CA GLU A 286 -13.19 8.35 -2.28
C GLU A 286 -14.41 9.28 -2.30
N TRP A 287 -14.73 9.87 -1.15
CA TRP A 287 -15.71 10.93 -1.02
C TRP A 287 -15.10 12.05 -0.18
N ILE A 288 -14.99 13.25 -0.75
CA ILE A 288 -14.39 14.43 -0.11
C ILE A 288 -15.48 15.48 0.07
N TRP A 289 -15.77 15.78 1.31
CA TRP A 289 -16.60 16.92 1.66
C TRP A 289 -15.80 18.23 1.52
N LEU A 290 -16.41 19.21 0.88
CA LEU A 290 -15.81 20.51 0.53
C LEU A 290 -16.57 21.62 1.25
N PRO A 291 -16.27 21.90 2.54
CA PRO A 291 -16.99 22.89 3.32
C PRO A 291 -16.79 24.30 2.77
N PHE A 292 -17.83 25.12 2.86
CA PHE A 292 -17.82 26.53 2.48
C PHE A 292 -17.47 26.81 1.00
N GLN A 293 -17.82 25.89 0.12
CA GLN A 293 -17.50 25.96 -1.31
C GLN A 293 -18.74 25.71 -2.15
N PRO A 294 -18.80 26.22 -3.41
CA PRO A 294 -19.97 26.02 -4.29
C PRO A 294 -20.23 24.56 -4.59
N THR A 295 -19.18 23.75 -4.75
CA THR A 295 -19.26 22.30 -4.85
C THR A 295 -19.17 21.71 -3.45
N LEU A 296 -20.24 21.08 -2.96
CA LEU A 296 -20.30 20.57 -1.59
C LEU A 296 -19.47 19.31 -1.35
N ALA A 297 -19.32 18.50 -2.38
CA ALA A 297 -18.54 17.25 -2.29
C ALA A 297 -17.98 16.86 -3.67
N SER A 298 -16.87 16.13 -3.64
CA SER A 298 -16.31 15.41 -4.77
C SER A 298 -16.31 13.93 -4.44
N TYR A 299 -16.67 13.08 -5.39
CA TYR A 299 -16.62 11.63 -5.21
C TYR A 299 -16.04 10.95 -6.44
N GLN A 300 -15.33 9.87 -6.18
CA GLN A 300 -14.74 9.02 -7.20
C GLN A 300 -14.86 7.57 -6.76
N VAL A 301 -15.33 6.70 -7.65
CA VAL A 301 -15.33 5.26 -7.46
C VAL A 301 -14.77 4.64 -8.72
N GLY A 302 -13.80 3.77 -8.57
CA GLY A 302 -13.17 3.13 -9.72
C GLY A 302 -12.73 1.71 -9.45
N GLY A 303 -12.49 0.99 -10.53
CA GLY A 303 -11.92 -0.34 -10.48
C GLY A 303 -11.04 -0.60 -11.69
N GLY A 304 -10.13 -1.56 -11.57
CA GLY A 304 -9.25 -1.91 -12.66
C GLY A 304 -8.70 -3.32 -12.52
N LEU A 305 -8.56 -3.97 -13.65
CA LEU A 305 -7.86 -5.23 -13.82
C LEU A 305 -6.51 -4.95 -14.48
N ARG A 306 -5.44 -5.50 -13.94
CA ARG A 306 -4.13 -5.53 -14.58
C ARG A 306 -3.68 -6.96 -14.75
N TRP A 307 -3.24 -7.31 -15.95
CA TRP A 307 -2.76 -8.65 -16.29
C TRP A 307 -1.45 -8.57 -17.06
N ARG A 308 -0.37 -9.03 -16.44
CA ARG A 308 0.96 -9.19 -17.04
C ARG A 308 0.98 -10.52 -17.80
N PHE A 309 1.20 -10.49 -19.08
CA PHE A 309 1.27 -11.70 -19.92
C PHE A 309 2.70 -12.02 -20.38
N THR A 310 3.63 -11.08 -20.24
CA THR A 310 5.08 -11.31 -20.33
C THR A 310 5.79 -10.50 -19.23
N ASP A 311 7.09 -10.69 -19.04
CA ASP A 311 7.86 -9.92 -18.04
C ASP A 311 7.89 -8.41 -18.37
N LEU A 312 7.68 -8.05 -19.61
CA LEU A 312 7.71 -6.67 -20.09
C LEU A 312 6.33 -6.07 -20.35
N LEU A 313 5.31 -6.88 -20.61
CA LEU A 313 4.02 -6.40 -21.11
C LEU A 313 2.85 -6.77 -20.20
N ALA A 314 1.98 -5.80 -19.99
CA ALA A 314 0.70 -6.01 -19.29
C ALA A 314 -0.46 -5.29 -19.99
N LEU A 315 -1.64 -5.90 -19.88
CA LEU A 315 -2.91 -5.28 -20.21
C LEU A 315 -3.51 -4.64 -18.96
N SER A 316 -4.20 -3.52 -19.15
CA SER A 316 -4.96 -2.84 -18.11
C SER A 316 -6.36 -2.53 -18.65
N ALA A 317 -7.36 -2.83 -17.84
CA ALA A 317 -8.74 -2.39 -18.07
C ALA A 317 -9.17 -1.61 -16.83
N THR A 318 -9.60 -0.36 -16.99
CA THR A 318 -10.03 0.48 -15.89
C THR A 318 -11.39 1.09 -16.19
N GLY A 319 -12.19 1.27 -15.15
CA GLY A 319 -13.43 2.00 -15.20
C GLY A 319 -13.55 2.87 -13.93
N GLN A 320 -14.02 4.08 -14.09
CA GLN A 320 -14.24 4.98 -12.95
C GLN A 320 -15.49 5.84 -13.16
N TYR A 321 -16.14 6.14 -12.07
CA TYR A 321 -17.23 7.10 -11.99
C TYR A 321 -16.78 8.31 -11.18
N VAL A 322 -16.74 9.46 -11.80
CA VAL A 322 -16.26 10.71 -11.21
C VAL A 322 -17.33 11.79 -11.36
N ASN A 323 -17.85 12.31 -10.25
CA ASN A 323 -18.76 13.48 -10.18
C ASN A 323 -20.01 13.43 -11.10
N ALA A 324 -20.42 12.33 -11.65
CA ALA A 324 -21.58 12.08 -12.54
C ALA A 324 -21.21 11.58 -13.95
N GLY A 325 -19.97 11.25 -14.22
CA GLY A 325 -19.55 10.68 -15.50
C GLY A 325 -18.88 9.31 -15.33
N LEU A 326 -19.21 8.37 -16.20
CA LEU A 326 -18.54 7.08 -16.26
C LEU A 326 -17.46 7.11 -17.36
N GLU A 327 -16.23 6.78 -16.98
CA GLU A 327 -15.11 6.64 -17.89
C GLU A 327 -14.63 5.19 -17.93
N GLY A 328 -14.13 4.75 -19.08
CA GLY A 328 -13.55 3.42 -19.23
C GLY A 328 -12.36 3.44 -20.17
N GLN A 329 -11.31 2.67 -19.83
CA GLN A 329 -10.09 2.63 -20.62
C GLN A 329 -9.53 1.21 -20.70
N LEU A 330 -8.97 0.87 -21.84
CA LEU A 330 -8.17 -0.33 -22.09
C LEU A 330 -6.77 0.11 -22.49
N GLY A 331 -5.76 -0.42 -21.84
CA GLY A 331 -4.38 0.00 -22.04
C GLY A 331 -3.41 -1.17 -22.18
N LEU A 332 -2.34 -0.93 -22.92
CA LEU A 332 -1.18 -1.80 -23.04
C LEU A 332 0.02 -1.09 -22.39
N TYR A 333 0.67 -1.75 -21.44
CA TYR A 333 1.79 -1.23 -20.67
C TYR A 333 3.07 -2.01 -20.94
N LEU A 334 4.16 -1.29 -21.12
CA LEU A 334 5.53 -1.80 -21.25
C LEU A 334 6.30 -1.41 -19.99
N TYR A 335 6.90 -2.40 -19.32
CA TYR A 335 7.81 -2.24 -18.17
C TYR A 335 9.27 -2.41 -18.63
N TYR A 336 10.17 -1.54 -18.17
CA TYR A 336 11.60 -1.58 -18.56
C TYR A 336 12.51 -0.93 -17.52
#